data_cafe00dc6e5f430d83239db50dad4925
#
_entry.id   cafe00dc6e5f430d83239db50dad4925
#
_cell.length_a   1.000
_cell.length_b   1.000
_cell.length_c   1.000
_cell.angle_alpha   90.00
_cell.angle_beta   90.00
_cell.angle_gamma   90.00
#
_symmetry.space_group_name_H-M   'P 1'
#
loop_
_entity.id
_entity.type
_entity.pdbx_description
1 polymer ?
#
loop_
_entity_poly.entity_id
_entity_poly.type
_entity_poly.pdbx_seq_one_letter_code
_entity_poly.pdbx_strand_id
1 'polypeptide(L)'
;LNGKVRVDQPLPENYDPAHLDCLLRPKEYAPVVPNQSCLKCESQETEYERACQNSCVFDAIWEDEEGKLQIDKEMCAGCEACIHACKQGKLTAGKDVLPAMRSVRERKGNAYALVAPAFFGQFGEMVTAGQLRSAFKALGFAGMVEVALFADILTLKEALEFDLHIKKEGDFQLTSCCCPVWIAMIRNIYEELMPHVPAAVSPMIACGRMIKRLYPNAVTVFVGPCLAKKKEAREEDIQGAVDYVLTFQEMRDIFEAADIHLEALPEDEREHASRAGRLYARTGGVSEAVASMTQQLQPEKLHVRAEQAEGAKACMEMIQRIKKGETDANFFEGMGCVGGCVGGPKTLRKQEEGRACVDNYAEESLYKTPLENPYVRKILEELGLGTIEELIEDPILERDFSKKDRSKCNLGRRLL
;
A
#
# COMPACT_ATOMS: atom_id res chain seq x y z
N LEU A 1 -2.56 -21.42 7.96
CA LEU A 1 -1.70 -22.25 8.80
C LEU A 1 -1.11 -23.31 7.88
N ASN A 2 0.12 -23.07 7.38
CA ASN A 2 0.79 -23.83 6.31
C ASN A 2 1.12 -25.28 6.70
N GLY A 3 0.15 -26.14 7.02
CA GLY A 3 0.40 -27.57 7.26
C GLY A 3 1.47 -27.93 8.30
N LYS A 4 2.17 -26.91 8.83
CA LYS A 4 3.27 -27.05 9.80
C LYS A 4 2.81 -27.01 11.27
N VAL A 5 1.60 -26.53 11.51
CA VAL A 5 1.00 -26.60 12.86
C VAL A 5 0.07 -27.78 12.90
N ARG A 6 0.52 -28.85 13.51
CA ARG A 6 -0.32 -30.00 13.82
C ARG A 6 -1.23 -29.60 14.99
N VAL A 7 -2.53 -29.81 14.84
CA VAL A 7 -3.54 -29.46 15.85
C VAL A 7 -3.38 -30.31 17.12
N ASP A 8 -2.65 -31.42 17.03
CA ASP A 8 -2.32 -32.36 18.09
C ASP A 8 -1.03 -32.05 18.86
N GLN A 9 -0.28 -31.01 18.43
CA GLN A 9 0.91 -30.57 19.16
C GLN A 9 0.59 -29.48 20.17
N PRO A 10 1.15 -29.53 21.39
CA PRO A 10 0.98 -28.45 22.37
C PRO A 10 1.57 -27.16 21.82
N LEU A 11 0.92 -26.03 22.13
CA LEU A 11 1.49 -24.73 21.83
C LEU A 11 2.84 -24.56 22.55
N PRO A 12 3.80 -23.83 21.96
CA PRO A 12 5.04 -23.51 22.65
C PRO A 12 4.77 -22.88 24.02
N GLU A 13 5.59 -23.18 25.03
CA GLU A 13 5.41 -22.65 26.39
C GLU A 13 5.36 -21.12 26.45
N ASN A 14 6.04 -20.44 25.52
CA ASN A 14 6.09 -18.98 25.41
C ASN A 14 5.15 -18.42 24.33
N TYR A 15 4.16 -19.20 23.87
CA TYR A 15 3.16 -18.74 22.91
C TYR A 15 2.29 -17.63 23.52
N ASP A 16 2.17 -16.50 22.80
CA ASP A 16 1.30 -15.41 23.22
C ASP A 16 -0.14 -15.65 22.72
N PRO A 17 -1.12 -15.84 23.62
CA PRO A 17 -2.52 -16.02 23.25
C PRO A 17 -3.09 -14.87 22.41
N ALA A 18 -2.56 -13.66 22.55
CA ALA A 18 -2.96 -12.51 21.75
C ALA A 18 -2.72 -12.72 20.25
N HIS A 19 -1.75 -13.56 19.86
CA HIS A 19 -1.50 -13.89 18.46
C HIS A 19 -2.69 -14.63 17.82
N LEU A 20 -3.34 -15.55 18.54
CA LEU A 20 -4.55 -16.23 18.04
C LEU A 20 -5.71 -15.24 17.89
N ASP A 21 -5.90 -14.37 18.88
CA ASP A 21 -6.92 -13.33 18.82
C ASP A 21 -6.70 -12.38 17.64
N CYS A 22 -5.45 -12.00 17.37
CA CYS A 22 -5.08 -11.20 16.20
C CYS A 22 -5.46 -11.87 14.85
N LEU A 23 -5.43 -13.22 14.75
CA LEU A 23 -5.89 -13.93 13.56
C LEU A 23 -7.40 -13.88 13.36
N LEU A 24 -8.16 -13.77 14.44
CA LEU A 24 -9.62 -13.72 14.42
C LEU A 24 -10.16 -12.28 14.28
N ARG A 25 -9.46 -11.32 14.89
CA ARG A 25 -9.84 -9.91 14.98
C ARG A 25 -8.69 -8.98 14.57
N PRO A 26 -8.10 -9.14 13.36
CA PRO A 26 -6.86 -8.45 12.99
C PRO A 26 -6.98 -6.92 13.00
N LYS A 27 -8.18 -6.36 12.83
CA LYS A 27 -8.42 -4.91 12.83
C LYS A 27 -8.23 -4.25 14.20
N GLU A 28 -8.23 -5.03 15.28
CA GLU A 28 -8.01 -4.52 16.64
C GLU A 28 -6.53 -4.37 16.99
N TYR A 29 -5.64 -4.91 16.16
CA TYR A 29 -4.19 -4.94 16.38
C TYR A 29 -3.41 -4.12 15.36
N ALA A 30 -2.17 -3.80 15.70
CA ALA A 30 -1.22 -3.20 14.76
C ALA A 30 -0.97 -4.16 13.56
N PRO A 31 -0.52 -3.64 12.40
CA PRO A 31 -0.11 -4.49 11.27
C PRO A 31 1.02 -5.47 11.61
N VAL A 32 1.86 -5.14 12.58
CA VAL A 32 2.90 -6.02 13.15
C VAL A 32 2.45 -6.44 14.53
N VAL A 33 2.59 -7.72 14.83
CA VAL A 33 2.19 -8.29 16.13
C VAL A 33 3.29 -9.20 16.69
N PRO A 34 3.44 -9.32 18.02
CA PRO A 34 4.25 -10.35 18.62
C PRO A 34 3.57 -11.72 18.44
N ASN A 35 4.34 -12.74 18.07
CA ASN A 35 3.86 -14.13 17.99
C ASN A 35 4.26 -14.96 19.21
N GLN A 36 5.13 -14.41 20.05
CA GLN A 36 5.60 -15.01 21.30
C GLN A 36 5.83 -13.91 22.32
N SER A 37 5.73 -14.26 23.60
CA SER A 37 6.10 -13.36 24.67
C SER A 37 7.55 -12.90 24.54
N CYS A 38 7.79 -11.60 24.61
CA CYS A 38 9.08 -10.99 24.42
C CYS A 38 9.48 -10.17 25.66
N LEU A 39 9.78 -10.88 26.76
CA LEU A 39 10.22 -10.28 28.02
C LEU A 39 11.71 -9.97 28.07
N LYS A 40 12.55 -10.74 27.34
CA LYS A 40 14.00 -10.56 27.31
C LYS A 40 14.52 -10.66 25.89
N CYS A 41 15.34 -9.70 25.49
CA CYS A 41 15.90 -9.66 24.14
C CYS A 41 17.39 -10.06 24.16
N GLU A 42 17.73 -11.10 23.39
CA GLU A 42 19.14 -11.49 23.18
C GLU A 42 19.82 -10.66 22.08
N SER A 43 19.04 -9.90 21.30
CA SER A 43 19.50 -8.98 20.25
C SER A 43 19.52 -7.53 20.75
N GLN A 44 19.78 -7.33 22.04
CA GLN A 44 19.89 -5.99 22.63
C GLN A 44 21.17 -5.34 22.12
N GLU A 45 21.05 -4.21 21.44
CA GLU A 45 22.19 -3.47 20.86
C GLU A 45 22.76 -2.45 21.85
N THR A 46 21.92 -2.00 22.78
CA THR A 46 22.31 -1.10 23.88
C THR A 46 21.70 -1.60 25.18
N GLU A 47 22.14 -1.07 26.31
CA GLU A 47 21.62 -1.43 27.64
C GLU A 47 20.11 -1.12 27.79
N TYR A 48 19.56 -0.27 26.92
CA TYR A 48 18.20 0.30 27.05
C TYR A 48 17.27 0.02 25.87
N GLU A 49 17.76 -0.42 24.71
CA GLU A 49 16.89 -0.54 23.52
C GLU A 49 17.13 -1.84 22.74
N ARG A 50 16.02 -2.46 22.32
CA ARG A 50 16.03 -3.66 21.50
C ARG A 50 16.22 -3.29 20.02
N ALA A 51 16.79 -4.18 19.21
CA ALA A 51 16.98 -3.97 17.78
C ALA A 51 15.68 -3.58 17.04
N CYS A 52 14.52 -4.12 17.44
CA CYS A 52 13.23 -3.76 16.87
C CYS A 52 12.78 -2.33 17.23
N GLN A 53 13.11 -1.83 18.42
CA GLN A 53 12.83 -0.44 18.81
C GLN A 53 13.73 0.52 18.04
N ASN A 54 15.04 0.23 17.95
CA ASN A 54 16.00 1.05 17.20
C ASN A 54 15.69 1.13 15.71
N SER A 55 15.09 0.07 15.13
CA SER A 55 14.69 0.05 13.73
C SER A 55 13.40 0.81 13.43
N CYS A 56 12.62 1.19 14.47
CA CYS A 56 11.32 1.81 14.31
C CYS A 56 11.40 3.33 14.21
N VAL A 57 11.43 3.87 13.00
CA VAL A 57 11.43 5.33 12.76
C VAL A 57 10.14 6.03 13.20
N PHE A 58 9.09 5.28 13.53
CA PHE A 58 7.80 5.81 13.99
C PHE A 58 7.60 5.74 15.49
N ASP A 59 8.59 5.31 16.26
CA ASP A 59 8.51 5.13 17.71
C ASP A 59 7.31 4.31 18.21
N ALA A 60 6.85 3.37 17.38
CA ALA A 60 5.64 2.58 17.64
C ALA A 60 5.87 1.40 18.61
N ILE A 61 7.10 1.15 19.07
CA ILE A 61 7.45 -0.03 19.86
C ILE A 61 7.99 0.40 21.21
N TRP A 62 7.36 -0.09 22.27
CA TRP A 62 7.71 0.23 23.65
C TRP A 62 7.56 -0.97 24.58
N GLU A 63 8.03 -0.87 25.81
CA GLU A 63 7.89 -1.88 26.84
C GLU A 63 6.94 -1.40 27.92
N ASP A 64 6.04 -2.28 28.36
CA ASP A 64 5.18 -1.99 29.50
C ASP A 64 5.95 -2.14 30.84
N GLU A 65 5.24 -1.92 31.96
CA GLU A 65 5.82 -2.00 33.31
C GLU A 65 6.34 -3.39 33.66
N GLU A 66 5.87 -4.43 32.99
CA GLU A 66 6.31 -5.82 33.16
C GLU A 66 7.48 -6.18 32.20
N GLY A 67 7.94 -5.23 31.38
CA GLY A 67 8.99 -5.44 30.38
C GLY A 67 8.49 -6.19 29.14
N LYS A 68 7.18 -6.34 28.95
CA LYS A 68 6.60 -6.98 27.77
C LYS A 68 6.54 -5.97 26.61
N LEU A 69 6.94 -6.43 25.42
CA LEU A 69 6.90 -5.63 24.21
C LEU A 69 5.47 -5.31 23.79
N GLN A 70 5.21 -4.04 23.55
CA GLN A 70 3.95 -3.50 23.04
C GLN A 70 4.18 -2.80 21.71
N ILE A 71 3.16 -2.82 20.83
CA ILE A 71 3.19 -2.12 19.54
C ILE A 71 1.96 -1.23 19.45
N ASP A 72 2.21 0.07 19.35
CA ASP A 72 1.14 1.05 19.17
C ASP A 72 0.55 0.94 17.77
N LYS A 73 -0.75 0.61 17.70
CA LYS A 73 -1.45 0.42 16.43
C LYS A 73 -1.66 1.71 15.65
N GLU A 74 -1.68 2.86 16.33
CA GLU A 74 -1.85 4.16 15.66
C GLU A 74 -0.55 4.69 15.10
N MET A 75 0.57 4.44 15.78
CA MET A 75 1.90 4.85 15.33
C MET A 75 2.52 3.87 14.32
N CYS A 76 2.17 2.59 14.39
CA CYS A 76 2.76 1.56 13.53
C CYS A 76 2.33 1.73 12.07
N ALA A 77 3.25 2.16 11.21
CA ALA A 77 3.01 2.29 9.77
C ALA A 77 3.00 0.95 9.00
N GLY A 78 3.38 -0.18 9.61
CA GLY A 78 3.44 -1.48 8.94
C GLY A 78 4.61 -1.63 7.95
N CYS A 79 5.72 -0.93 8.16
CA CYS A 79 6.90 -0.97 7.26
C CYS A 79 7.75 -2.23 7.40
N GLU A 80 7.51 -3.07 8.41
CA GLU A 80 8.21 -4.33 8.73
C GLU A 80 9.70 -4.21 9.15
N ALA A 81 10.25 -3.02 9.29
CA ALA A 81 11.64 -2.85 9.73
C ALA A 81 11.96 -3.62 11.04
N CYS A 82 11.04 -3.60 11.99
CA CYS A 82 11.17 -4.33 13.26
C CYS A 82 11.12 -5.85 13.12
N ILE A 83 10.36 -6.38 12.15
CA ILE A 83 10.33 -7.83 11.86
C ILE A 83 11.70 -8.28 11.34
N HIS A 84 12.29 -7.51 10.42
CA HIS A 84 13.61 -7.79 9.87
C HIS A 84 14.73 -7.65 10.92
N ALA A 85 14.61 -6.67 11.82
CA ALA A 85 15.58 -6.46 12.91
C ALA A 85 15.50 -7.55 13.99
N CYS A 86 14.36 -8.24 14.13
CA CYS A 86 14.14 -9.26 15.15
C CYS A 86 14.80 -10.59 14.78
N LYS A 87 16.07 -10.80 15.16
CA LYS A 87 16.80 -12.06 14.91
C LYS A 87 16.15 -13.31 15.52
N GLN A 88 15.32 -13.15 16.56
CA GLN A 88 14.63 -14.24 17.23
C GLN A 88 13.28 -14.58 16.58
N GLY A 89 12.84 -13.83 15.57
CA GLY A 89 11.58 -14.07 14.86
C GLY A 89 10.33 -13.94 15.73
N LYS A 90 10.38 -13.15 16.81
CA LYS A 90 9.25 -12.98 17.76
C LYS A 90 8.20 -11.97 17.29
N LEU A 91 8.45 -11.27 16.19
CA LEU A 91 7.51 -10.37 15.55
C LEU A 91 7.05 -10.95 14.22
N THR A 92 5.79 -10.77 13.89
CA THR A 92 5.19 -11.24 12.65
C THR A 92 4.19 -10.24 12.08
N ALA A 93 3.88 -10.40 10.79
CA ALA A 93 2.83 -9.64 10.13
C ALA A 93 1.45 -10.11 10.61
N GLY A 94 0.57 -9.18 10.96
CA GLY A 94 -0.84 -9.44 11.19
C GLY A 94 -1.52 -9.97 9.91
N LYS A 95 -2.44 -10.92 10.04
CA LYS A 95 -3.06 -11.63 8.90
C LYS A 95 -4.57 -11.41 8.85
N ASP A 96 -5.07 -10.93 7.72
CA ASP A 96 -6.50 -10.76 7.46
C ASP A 96 -7.14 -12.00 6.80
N VAL A 97 -6.41 -13.10 6.61
CA VAL A 97 -6.80 -14.28 5.81
C VAL A 97 -8.12 -14.88 6.24
N LEU A 98 -8.28 -15.17 7.55
CA LEU A 98 -9.48 -15.86 8.04
C LEU A 98 -10.77 -15.04 7.86
N PRO A 99 -10.84 -13.77 8.32
CA PRO A 99 -12.04 -12.97 8.12
C PRO A 99 -12.28 -12.61 6.64
N ALA A 100 -11.22 -12.38 5.84
CA ALA A 100 -11.33 -12.11 4.42
C ALA A 100 -11.97 -13.29 3.68
N MET A 101 -11.41 -14.49 3.81
CA MET A 101 -11.92 -15.67 3.10
C MET A 101 -13.29 -16.11 3.58
N ARG A 102 -13.62 -15.90 4.86
CA ARG A 102 -14.99 -16.07 5.36
C ARG A 102 -15.94 -15.14 4.63
N SER A 103 -15.62 -13.84 4.54
CA SER A 103 -16.47 -12.85 3.87
C SER A 103 -16.60 -13.12 2.37
N VAL A 104 -15.55 -13.52 1.68
CA VAL A 104 -15.60 -13.94 0.25
C VAL A 104 -16.56 -15.12 0.07
N ARG A 105 -16.48 -16.12 0.94
CA ARG A 105 -17.37 -17.30 0.89
C ARG A 105 -18.84 -16.94 1.14
N GLU A 106 -19.10 -16.09 2.15
CA GLU A 106 -20.46 -15.65 2.51
C GLU A 106 -21.07 -14.73 1.44
N ARG A 107 -20.24 -13.99 0.71
CA ARG A 107 -20.62 -13.06 -0.36
C ARG A 107 -20.16 -13.52 -1.74
N LYS A 108 -20.20 -14.85 -2.00
CA LYS A 108 -19.78 -15.44 -3.28
C LYS A 108 -20.44 -14.72 -4.45
N GLY A 109 -19.61 -14.31 -5.43
CA GLY A 109 -20.06 -13.55 -6.60
C GLY A 109 -20.31 -12.05 -6.32
N ASN A 110 -20.05 -11.56 -5.12
CA ASN A 110 -20.10 -10.13 -4.76
C ASN A 110 -18.90 -9.70 -3.93
N ALA A 111 -17.76 -10.38 -4.07
CA ALA A 111 -16.47 -9.99 -3.52
C ALA A 111 -15.51 -9.67 -4.67
N TYR A 112 -14.76 -8.59 -4.57
CA TYR A 112 -13.84 -8.14 -5.62
C TYR A 112 -12.40 -8.13 -5.09
N ALA A 113 -11.48 -8.72 -5.87
CA ALA A 113 -10.05 -8.65 -5.62
C ALA A 113 -9.48 -7.40 -6.28
N LEU A 114 -8.93 -6.48 -5.48
CA LEU A 114 -8.28 -5.25 -5.93
C LEU A 114 -6.77 -5.51 -5.93
N VAL A 115 -6.16 -5.72 -7.10
CA VAL A 115 -4.80 -6.24 -7.17
C VAL A 115 -3.80 -5.12 -7.46
N ALA A 116 -2.77 -5.02 -6.63
CA ALA A 116 -1.73 -4.00 -6.73
C ALA A 116 -0.97 -4.08 -8.06
N PRO A 117 -0.51 -2.94 -8.64
CA PRO A 117 0.21 -2.94 -9.91
C PRO A 117 1.46 -3.83 -9.95
N ALA A 118 2.05 -4.12 -8.78
CA ALA A 118 3.24 -4.98 -8.65
C ALA A 118 2.95 -6.50 -8.79
N PHE A 119 1.75 -6.90 -9.17
CA PHE A 119 1.33 -8.31 -9.16
C PHE A 119 1.96 -9.16 -10.26
N PHE A 120 2.28 -8.56 -11.41
CA PHE A 120 2.71 -9.30 -12.57
C PHE A 120 4.03 -10.03 -12.33
N GLY A 121 4.08 -11.30 -12.70
CA GLY A 121 5.22 -12.19 -12.44
C GLY A 121 5.34 -12.70 -11.00
N GLN A 122 4.56 -12.22 -10.03
CA GLN A 122 4.69 -12.62 -8.63
C GLN A 122 4.30 -14.09 -8.39
N PHE A 123 3.29 -14.59 -9.08
CA PHE A 123 2.72 -15.92 -8.83
C PHE A 123 3.25 -17.03 -9.77
N GLY A 124 4.22 -16.72 -10.59
CA GLY A 124 4.86 -17.63 -11.56
C GLY A 124 5.29 -16.87 -12.81
N GLU A 125 6.37 -17.31 -13.48
CA GLU A 125 6.86 -16.65 -14.71
C GLU A 125 5.86 -16.74 -15.86
N MET A 126 5.17 -17.86 -15.92
CA MET A 126 4.21 -18.17 -16.98
C MET A 126 2.77 -17.81 -16.64
N VAL A 127 2.52 -17.32 -15.40
CA VAL A 127 1.16 -16.96 -14.98
C VAL A 127 0.78 -15.58 -15.53
N THR A 128 -0.21 -15.58 -16.39
CA THR A 128 -0.74 -14.36 -17.01
C THR A 128 -1.73 -13.62 -16.11
N ALA A 129 -2.02 -12.38 -16.43
CA ALA A 129 -3.06 -11.60 -15.76
C ALA A 129 -4.46 -12.25 -15.92
N GLY A 130 -4.73 -12.85 -17.08
CA GLY A 130 -5.98 -13.55 -17.36
C GLY A 130 -6.17 -14.81 -16.53
N GLN A 131 -5.12 -15.62 -16.40
CA GLN A 131 -5.13 -16.79 -15.53
C GLN A 131 -5.32 -16.41 -14.05
N LEU A 132 -4.70 -15.33 -13.61
CA LEU A 132 -4.88 -14.83 -12.24
C LEU A 132 -6.32 -14.36 -12.00
N ARG A 133 -6.97 -13.69 -12.98
CA ARG A 133 -8.40 -13.36 -12.92
C ARG A 133 -9.27 -14.60 -12.76
N SER A 134 -8.99 -15.65 -13.52
CA SER A 134 -9.67 -16.94 -13.41
C SER A 134 -9.47 -17.59 -12.04
N ALA A 135 -8.28 -17.48 -11.45
CA ALA A 135 -7.99 -17.99 -10.11
C ALA A 135 -8.82 -17.29 -9.02
N PHE A 136 -8.96 -15.98 -9.08
CA PHE A 136 -9.82 -15.26 -8.13
C PHE A 136 -11.30 -15.67 -8.28
N LYS A 137 -11.78 -15.87 -9.50
CA LYS A 137 -13.14 -16.39 -9.73
C LYS A 137 -13.31 -17.80 -9.15
N ALA A 138 -12.32 -18.67 -9.30
CA ALA A 138 -12.33 -20.02 -8.72
C ALA A 138 -12.43 -20.00 -7.18
N LEU A 139 -11.84 -18.99 -6.52
CA LEU A 139 -11.97 -18.76 -5.06
C LEU A 139 -13.33 -18.18 -4.64
N GLY A 140 -14.17 -17.77 -5.59
CA GLY A 140 -15.51 -17.23 -5.32
C GLY A 140 -15.62 -15.71 -5.40
N PHE A 141 -14.58 -15.01 -5.84
CA PHE A 141 -14.67 -13.58 -6.16
C PHE A 141 -15.54 -13.36 -7.42
N ALA A 142 -16.18 -12.20 -7.49
CA ALA A 142 -16.87 -11.75 -8.71
C ALA A 142 -15.87 -11.46 -9.84
N GLY A 143 -14.69 -10.96 -9.47
CA GLY A 143 -13.62 -10.66 -10.40
C GLY A 143 -12.38 -10.06 -9.73
N MET A 144 -11.39 -9.82 -10.57
CA MET A 144 -10.16 -9.11 -10.23
C MET A 144 -10.15 -7.76 -10.94
N VAL A 145 -9.80 -6.71 -10.21
CA VAL A 145 -9.62 -5.35 -10.72
C VAL A 145 -8.16 -4.95 -10.56
N GLU A 146 -7.54 -4.50 -11.64
CA GLU A 146 -6.20 -3.93 -11.59
C GLU A 146 -6.25 -2.53 -10.98
N VAL A 147 -5.63 -2.36 -9.81
CA VAL A 147 -5.55 -1.06 -9.14
C VAL A 147 -4.75 -0.03 -9.96
N ALA A 148 -3.93 -0.49 -10.90
CA ALA A 148 -3.24 0.34 -11.89
C ALA A 148 -4.18 1.25 -12.69
N LEU A 149 -5.42 0.82 -12.97
CA LEU A 149 -6.43 1.65 -13.63
C LEU A 149 -6.84 2.88 -12.79
N PHE A 150 -6.82 2.74 -11.46
CA PHE A 150 -7.05 3.86 -10.53
C PHE A 150 -5.81 4.72 -10.33
N ALA A 151 -4.62 4.17 -10.54
CA ALA A 151 -3.40 4.96 -10.68
C ALA A 151 -3.47 5.86 -11.91
N ASP A 152 -4.06 5.40 -13.03
CA ASP A 152 -4.33 6.23 -14.20
C ASP A 152 -5.21 7.45 -13.85
N ILE A 153 -6.33 7.23 -13.16
CA ILE A 153 -7.26 8.30 -12.76
C ILE A 153 -6.56 9.29 -11.83
N LEU A 154 -5.81 8.80 -10.85
CA LEU A 154 -5.08 9.65 -9.92
C LEU A 154 -3.90 10.37 -10.58
N THR A 155 -3.29 9.81 -11.64
CA THR A 155 -2.29 10.52 -12.45
C THR A 155 -2.89 11.77 -13.10
N LEU A 156 -4.12 11.67 -13.63
CA LEU A 156 -4.82 12.84 -14.17
C LEU A 156 -5.06 13.90 -13.08
N LYS A 157 -5.61 13.49 -11.94
CA LYS A 157 -5.85 14.37 -10.80
C LYS A 157 -4.56 15.04 -10.33
N GLU A 158 -3.51 14.28 -10.10
CA GLU A 158 -2.23 14.78 -9.57
C GLU A 158 -1.51 15.71 -10.54
N ALA A 159 -1.62 15.47 -11.86
CA ALA A 159 -1.09 16.36 -12.88
C ALA A 159 -1.86 17.70 -12.95
N LEU A 160 -3.18 17.68 -12.75
CA LEU A 160 -4.01 18.90 -12.67
C LEU A 160 -3.73 19.68 -11.38
N GLU A 161 -3.59 18.99 -10.24
CA GLU A 161 -3.23 19.61 -8.96
C GLU A 161 -1.82 20.22 -9.00
N PHE A 162 -0.86 19.55 -9.64
CA PHE A 162 0.46 20.11 -9.87
C PHE A 162 0.38 21.44 -10.63
N ASP A 163 -0.40 21.49 -11.70
CA ASP A 163 -0.63 22.72 -12.46
C ASP A 163 -1.33 23.82 -11.63
N LEU A 164 -2.19 23.46 -10.70
CA LEU A 164 -2.85 24.40 -9.82
C LEU A 164 -1.94 24.97 -8.72
N HIS A 165 -1.03 24.16 -8.20
CA HIS A 165 -0.22 24.51 -7.03
C HIS A 165 1.16 25.07 -7.37
N ILE A 166 1.76 24.62 -8.48
CA ILE A 166 3.12 25.03 -8.90
C ILE A 166 3.03 26.22 -9.85
N LYS A 167 3.17 27.43 -9.32
CA LYS A 167 3.01 28.70 -10.07
C LYS A 167 4.31 29.45 -10.31
N LYS A 168 5.30 29.26 -9.46
CA LYS A 168 6.58 29.96 -9.49
C LYS A 168 7.71 29.04 -9.09
N GLU A 169 8.93 29.47 -9.39
CA GLU A 169 10.13 28.79 -8.91
C GLU A 169 10.18 28.78 -7.38
N GLY A 170 10.51 27.61 -6.80
CA GLY A 170 10.48 27.35 -5.37
C GLY A 170 9.16 26.73 -4.84
N ASP A 171 8.08 26.74 -5.62
CA ASP A 171 6.90 25.93 -5.30
C ASP A 171 7.23 24.45 -5.54
N PHE A 172 6.73 23.56 -4.67
CA PHE A 172 6.91 22.12 -4.83
C PHE A 172 5.72 21.32 -4.34
N GLN A 173 5.61 20.10 -4.85
CA GLN A 173 4.60 19.13 -4.47
C GLN A 173 5.25 17.80 -4.07
N LEU A 174 4.76 17.21 -3.00
CA LEU A 174 5.05 15.82 -2.63
C LEU A 174 4.04 14.89 -3.31
N THR A 175 4.44 13.66 -3.63
CA THR A 175 3.47 12.67 -4.13
C THR A 175 2.36 12.42 -3.13
N SER A 176 1.19 12.13 -3.65
CA SER A 176 0.00 11.79 -2.89
C SER A 176 0.10 10.40 -2.21
N CYS A 177 -1.01 9.87 -1.79
CA CYS A 177 -1.12 8.71 -0.88
C CYS A 177 -0.77 7.34 -1.47
N CYS A 178 -0.03 7.20 -2.55
CA CYS A 178 0.27 5.88 -3.12
C CYS A 178 1.06 4.98 -2.16
N CYS A 179 2.03 5.52 -1.40
CA CYS A 179 2.80 4.80 -0.39
C CYS A 179 2.41 5.18 1.05
N PRO A 180 1.74 4.28 1.82
CA PRO A 180 1.32 4.60 3.19
C PRO A 180 2.47 4.88 4.16
N VAL A 181 3.65 4.27 3.94
CA VAL A 181 4.84 4.53 4.77
C VAL A 181 5.37 5.94 4.54
N TRP A 182 5.39 6.41 3.29
CA TRP A 182 5.75 7.79 2.94
C TRP A 182 4.80 8.79 3.60
N ILE A 183 3.50 8.60 3.45
CA ILE A 183 2.49 9.47 4.06
C ILE A 183 2.55 9.44 5.58
N ALA A 184 2.76 8.26 6.19
CA ALA A 184 2.93 8.18 7.65
C ALA A 184 4.17 8.96 8.12
N MET A 185 5.27 8.95 7.33
CA MET A 185 6.47 9.73 7.63
C MET A 185 6.18 11.23 7.60
N ILE A 186 5.53 11.73 6.56
CA ILE A 186 5.14 13.15 6.48
C ILE A 186 4.20 13.51 7.62
N ARG A 187 3.12 12.75 7.82
CA ARG A 187 2.09 13.06 8.85
C ARG A 187 2.60 12.98 10.29
N ASN A 188 3.53 12.05 10.58
CA ASN A 188 3.90 11.77 11.96
C ASN A 188 5.23 12.41 12.36
N ILE A 189 6.14 12.65 11.41
CA ILE A 189 7.49 13.14 11.68
C ILE A 189 7.75 14.52 11.09
N TYR A 190 7.18 14.83 9.93
CA TYR A 190 7.42 16.05 9.17
C TYR A 190 6.11 16.79 8.83
N GLU A 191 5.26 16.97 9.83
CA GLU A 191 3.89 17.51 9.67
C GLU A 191 3.85 18.88 8.97
N GLU A 192 4.90 19.67 9.10
CA GLU A 192 5.04 20.96 8.43
C GLU A 192 5.01 20.87 6.90
N LEU A 193 5.28 19.67 6.34
CA LEU A 193 5.23 19.43 4.90
C LEU A 193 3.85 18.96 4.40
N MET A 194 2.89 18.71 5.29
CA MET A 194 1.55 18.28 4.88
C MET A 194 0.84 19.24 3.89
N PRO A 195 1.01 20.55 3.93
CA PRO A 195 0.43 21.46 2.94
C PRO A 195 0.89 21.22 1.50
N HIS A 196 2.01 20.50 1.31
CA HIS A 196 2.53 20.15 -0.01
C HIS A 196 2.10 18.75 -0.50
N VAL A 197 1.30 18.03 0.28
CA VAL A 197 0.74 16.74 -0.08
C VAL A 197 -0.67 16.94 -0.62
N PRO A 198 -0.97 16.57 -1.88
CA PRO A 198 -2.33 16.64 -2.40
C PRO A 198 -3.31 15.84 -1.56
N ALA A 199 -4.53 16.35 -1.41
CA ALA A 199 -5.60 15.71 -0.65
C ALA A 199 -6.22 14.52 -1.41
N ALA A 200 -5.40 13.68 -2.03
CA ALA A 200 -5.83 12.54 -2.82
C ALA A 200 -5.74 11.23 -2.02
N VAL A 201 -6.68 10.31 -2.26
CA VAL A 201 -6.62 8.93 -1.76
C VAL A 201 -5.59 8.12 -2.56
N SER A 202 -5.16 6.96 -2.02
CA SER A 202 -4.36 6.03 -2.81
C SER A 202 -5.18 5.33 -3.89
N PRO A 203 -4.54 4.79 -4.95
CA PRO A 203 -5.23 3.99 -5.96
C PRO A 203 -6.03 2.81 -5.38
N MET A 204 -5.56 2.20 -4.29
CA MET A 204 -6.27 1.15 -3.55
C MET A 204 -7.61 1.67 -3.01
N ILE A 205 -7.62 2.82 -2.38
CA ILE A 205 -8.81 3.41 -1.75
C ILE A 205 -9.77 3.92 -2.82
N ALA A 206 -9.29 4.59 -3.88
CA ALA A 206 -10.10 5.02 -5.01
C ALA A 206 -10.84 3.82 -5.65
N CYS A 207 -10.11 2.74 -5.92
CA CYS A 207 -10.68 1.49 -6.43
C CYS A 207 -11.76 0.92 -5.51
N GLY A 208 -11.47 0.83 -4.21
CA GLY A 208 -12.42 0.33 -3.22
C GLY A 208 -13.69 1.18 -3.12
N ARG A 209 -13.55 2.50 -3.06
CA ARG A 209 -14.69 3.45 -3.02
C ARG A 209 -15.56 3.33 -4.28
N MET A 210 -14.95 3.23 -5.47
CA MET A 210 -15.70 3.03 -6.70
C MET A 210 -16.48 1.72 -6.68
N ILE A 211 -15.85 0.60 -6.33
CA ILE A 211 -16.54 -0.69 -6.23
C ILE A 211 -17.73 -0.60 -5.25
N LYS A 212 -17.55 0.05 -4.10
CA LYS A 212 -18.63 0.26 -3.12
C LYS A 212 -19.74 1.19 -3.64
N ARG A 213 -19.40 2.19 -4.46
CA ARG A 213 -20.38 3.08 -5.10
C ARG A 213 -21.24 2.33 -6.13
N LEU A 214 -20.61 1.49 -6.95
CA LEU A 214 -21.32 0.68 -7.95
C LEU A 214 -22.04 -0.54 -7.34
N TYR A 215 -21.47 -1.13 -6.32
CA TYR A 215 -21.97 -2.34 -5.64
C TYR A 215 -21.93 -2.15 -4.13
N PRO A 216 -22.91 -1.47 -3.51
CA PRO A 216 -22.85 -1.05 -2.09
C PRO A 216 -22.64 -2.19 -1.08
N ASN A 217 -23.04 -3.41 -1.42
CA ASN A 217 -22.88 -4.60 -0.57
C ASN A 217 -21.67 -5.47 -0.94
N ALA A 218 -20.81 -5.01 -1.85
CA ALA A 218 -19.63 -5.75 -2.25
C ALA A 218 -18.61 -5.84 -1.11
N VAL A 219 -17.91 -6.97 -1.04
CA VAL A 219 -16.69 -7.12 -0.23
C VAL A 219 -15.49 -6.78 -1.10
N THR A 220 -14.64 -5.91 -0.61
CA THR A 220 -13.41 -5.47 -1.28
C THR A 220 -12.19 -6.01 -0.57
N VAL A 221 -11.36 -6.75 -1.29
CA VAL A 221 -10.14 -7.37 -0.77
C VAL A 221 -8.95 -6.88 -1.61
N PHE A 222 -8.10 -6.05 -1.02
CA PHE A 222 -6.87 -5.65 -1.68
C PHE A 222 -5.82 -6.77 -1.59
N VAL A 223 -5.10 -7.01 -2.68
CA VAL A 223 -4.02 -8.00 -2.77
C VAL A 223 -2.75 -7.30 -3.25
N GLY A 224 -1.70 -7.31 -2.42
CA GLY A 224 -0.47 -6.57 -2.76
C GLY A 224 0.75 -6.93 -1.93
N PRO A 225 1.90 -6.29 -2.18
CA PRO A 225 3.18 -6.63 -1.53
C PRO A 225 3.38 -5.94 -0.17
N CYS A 226 2.39 -5.19 0.34
CA CYS A 226 2.60 -4.18 1.36
C CYS A 226 1.75 -4.42 2.61
N LEU A 227 2.40 -4.59 3.77
CA LEU A 227 1.72 -4.69 5.05
C LEU A 227 1.13 -3.34 5.51
N ALA A 228 1.76 -2.22 5.16
CA ALA A 228 1.29 -0.88 5.48
C ALA A 228 -0.11 -0.58 4.89
N LYS A 229 -0.51 -1.24 3.81
CA LYS A 229 -1.86 -1.15 3.25
C LYS A 229 -2.93 -1.70 4.21
N LYS A 230 -2.57 -2.60 5.14
CA LYS A 230 -3.48 -3.03 6.23
C LYS A 230 -3.78 -1.88 7.20
N LYS A 231 -2.77 -1.05 7.51
CA LYS A 231 -2.97 0.16 8.33
C LYS A 231 -3.81 1.19 7.59
N GLU A 232 -3.44 1.49 6.34
CA GLU A 232 -4.18 2.46 5.52
C GLU A 232 -5.67 2.12 5.42
N ALA A 233 -6.02 0.87 5.10
CA ALA A 233 -7.43 0.45 4.98
C ALA A 233 -8.26 0.62 6.27
N ARG A 234 -7.60 0.83 7.41
CA ARG A 234 -8.21 0.97 8.73
C ARG A 234 -8.22 2.42 9.24
N GLU A 235 -7.62 3.36 8.50
CA GLU A 235 -7.61 4.77 8.88
C GLU A 235 -9.02 5.35 8.81
N GLU A 236 -9.38 6.13 9.81
CA GLU A 236 -10.76 6.57 10.10
C GLU A 236 -11.39 7.37 8.95
N ASP A 237 -10.59 8.22 8.27
CA ASP A 237 -11.04 9.08 7.18
C ASP A 237 -11.34 8.32 5.86
N ILE A 238 -10.84 7.10 5.72
CA ILE A 238 -10.97 6.27 4.51
C ILE A 238 -11.49 4.84 4.77
N GLN A 239 -11.85 4.52 6.02
CA GLN A 239 -12.39 3.20 6.35
C GLN A 239 -13.67 2.89 5.57
N GLY A 240 -13.89 1.60 5.32
CA GLY A 240 -15.05 1.12 4.55
C GLY A 240 -14.83 1.06 3.04
N ALA A 241 -13.77 1.69 2.50
CA ALA A 241 -13.41 1.55 1.11
C ALA A 241 -12.85 0.15 0.79
N VAL A 242 -11.99 -0.38 1.66
CA VAL A 242 -11.38 -1.71 1.53
C VAL A 242 -11.64 -2.50 2.81
N ASP A 243 -12.30 -3.65 2.69
CA ASP A 243 -12.69 -4.45 3.84
C ASP A 243 -11.52 -5.24 4.41
N TYR A 244 -10.66 -5.81 3.55
CA TYR A 244 -9.51 -6.63 3.93
C TYR A 244 -8.32 -6.38 3.03
N VAL A 245 -7.13 -6.61 3.56
CA VAL A 245 -5.87 -6.54 2.81
C VAL A 245 -5.12 -7.86 2.96
N LEU A 246 -4.89 -8.54 1.83
CA LEU A 246 -4.07 -9.75 1.75
C LEU A 246 -2.74 -9.41 1.08
N THR A 247 -1.68 -10.04 1.54
CA THR A 247 -0.37 -9.94 0.89
C THR A 247 -0.22 -10.97 -0.24
N PHE A 248 0.73 -10.77 -1.15
CA PHE A 248 1.03 -11.76 -2.18
C PHE A 248 1.42 -13.11 -1.58
N GLN A 249 2.15 -13.11 -0.46
CA GLN A 249 2.50 -14.34 0.26
C GLN A 249 1.25 -15.03 0.83
N GLU A 250 0.35 -14.29 1.45
CA GLU A 250 -0.94 -14.82 1.94
C GLU A 250 -1.79 -15.35 0.79
N MET A 251 -1.78 -14.66 -0.36
CA MET A 251 -2.57 -15.08 -1.52
C MET A 251 -2.02 -16.34 -2.18
N ARG A 252 -0.70 -16.48 -2.31
CA ARG A 252 -0.06 -17.72 -2.74
C ARG A 252 -0.46 -18.89 -1.85
N ASP A 253 -0.36 -18.71 -0.53
CA ASP A 253 -0.71 -19.76 0.44
C ASP A 253 -2.21 -20.14 0.33
N ILE A 254 -3.10 -19.19 -0.02
CA ILE A 254 -4.53 -19.44 -0.26
C ILE A 254 -4.73 -20.25 -1.55
N PHE A 255 -4.06 -19.90 -2.65
CA PHE A 255 -4.13 -20.66 -3.90
C PHE A 255 -3.64 -22.10 -3.71
N GLU A 256 -2.51 -22.28 -3.03
CA GLU A 256 -1.97 -23.61 -2.69
C GLU A 256 -2.95 -24.42 -1.82
N ALA A 257 -3.53 -23.79 -0.78
CA ALA A 257 -4.49 -24.45 0.09
C ALA A 257 -5.81 -24.82 -0.58
N ALA A 258 -6.17 -24.09 -1.66
CA ALA A 258 -7.36 -24.36 -2.47
C ALA A 258 -7.10 -25.30 -3.65
N ASP A 259 -5.87 -25.83 -3.80
CA ASP A 259 -5.43 -26.70 -4.91
C ASP A 259 -5.65 -26.03 -6.29
N ILE A 260 -5.39 -24.72 -6.37
CA ILE A 260 -5.53 -23.95 -7.61
C ILE A 260 -4.18 -23.88 -8.33
N HIS A 261 -4.09 -24.56 -9.45
CA HIS A 261 -2.93 -24.57 -10.34
C HIS A 261 -3.06 -23.43 -11.36
N LEU A 262 -2.42 -22.29 -11.09
CA LEU A 262 -2.62 -21.03 -11.83
C LEU A 262 -2.35 -21.19 -13.34
N GLU A 263 -1.26 -21.85 -13.71
CA GLU A 263 -0.85 -22.03 -15.10
C GLU A 263 -1.82 -22.92 -15.92
N ALA A 264 -2.66 -23.71 -15.24
CA ALA A 264 -3.65 -24.57 -15.87
C ALA A 264 -5.01 -23.90 -16.09
N LEU A 265 -5.19 -22.68 -15.59
CA LEU A 265 -6.46 -21.97 -15.69
C LEU A 265 -6.64 -21.30 -17.06
N PRO A 266 -7.90 -21.16 -17.52
CA PRO A 266 -8.19 -20.45 -18.76
C PRO A 266 -7.90 -18.96 -18.63
N GLU A 267 -7.57 -18.34 -19.76
CA GLU A 267 -7.44 -16.89 -19.86
C GLU A 267 -8.79 -16.17 -19.67
N ASP A 268 -8.80 -15.14 -18.84
CA ASP A 268 -9.88 -14.14 -18.77
C ASP A 268 -9.26 -12.81 -19.20
N GLU A 269 -9.15 -12.62 -20.50
CA GLU A 269 -8.50 -11.47 -21.11
C GLU A 269 -9.33 -10.21 -20.91
N ARG A 270 -8.72 -9.18 -20.37
CA ARG A 270 -9.25 -7.82 -20.25
C ARG A 270 -8.11 -6.83 -20.20
N GLU A 271 -8.19 -5.81 -21.00
CA GLU A 271 -7.25 -4.70 -20.94
C GLU A 271 -7.88 -3.57 -20.11
N HIS A 272 -7.19 -3.11 -19.07
CA HIS A 272 -7.76 -2.11 -18.16
C HIS A 272 -6.84 -0.91 -17.93
N ALA A 273 -5.58 -1.10 -17.53
CA ALA A 273 -4.69 -0.01 -17.13
C ALA A 273 -3.75 0.40 -18.26
N SER A 274 -3.37 1.68 -18.29
CA SER A 274 -2.34 2.17 -19.18
C SER A 274 -0.93 1.77 -18.70
N ARG A 275 0.07 1.96 -19.56
CA ARG A 275 1.47 1.85 -19.18
C ARG A 275 1.79 2.71 -17.96
N ALA A 276 1.33 3.95 -17.94
CA ALA A 276 1.56 4.90 -16.85
C ALA A 276 1.06 4.36 -15.51
N GLY A 277 -0.18 3.87 -15.43
CA GLY A 277 -0.73 3.31 -14.20
C GLY A 277 -0.03 2.04 -13.72
N ARG A 278 0.42 1.17 -14.64
CA ARG A 278 1.18 -0.05 -14.30
C ARG A 278 2.55 0.28 -13.70
N LEU A 279 3.21 1.36 -14.14
CA LEU A 279 4.52 1.80 -13.64
C LEU A 279 4.49 2.32 -12.18
N TYR A 280 3.33 2.60 -11.60
CA TYR A 280 3.21 2.95 -10.18
C TYR A 280 3.77 1.88 -9.22
N ALA A 281 3.99 0.68 -9.72
CA ALA A 281 4.59 -0.42 -8.96
C ALA A 281 6.06 -0.21 -8.59
N ARG A 282 6.78 0.67 -9.26
CA ARG A 282 8.21 0.90 -9.05
C ARG A 282 8.54 2.36 -8.71
N THR A 283 9.67 2.56 -8.04
CA THR A 283 10.21 3.91 -7.79
C THR A 283 10.42 4.64 -9.12
N GLY A 284 10.02 5.90 -9.16
CA GLY A 284 10.05 6.75 -10.35
C GLY A 284 8.84 6.59 -11.26
N GLY A 285 7.96 5.60 -11.01
CA GLY A 285 6.79 5.36 -11.84
C GLY A 285 5.71 6.42 -11.69
N VAL A 286 5.49 6.91 -10.48
CA VAL A 286 4.53 8.00 -10.22
C VAL A 286 5.00 9.28 -10.88
N SER A 287 6.24 9.68 -10.64
CA SER A 287 6.81 10.91 -11.19
C SER A 287 6.90 10.87 -12.73
N GLU A 288 7.23 9.72 -13.33
CA GLU A 288 7.21 9.54 -14.79
C GLU A 288 5.79 9.73 -15.36
N ALA A 289 4.79 9.12 -14.72
CA ALA A 289 3.40 9.21 -15.15
C ALA A 289 2.86 10.65 -15.03
N VAL A 290 3.09 11.32 -13.90
CA VAL A 290 2.65 12.70 -13.65
C VAL A 290 3.37 13.67 -14.59
N ALA A 291 4.69 13.54 -14.78
CA ALA A 291 5.46 14.39 -15.70
C ALA A 291 4.97 14.27 -17.14
N SER A 292 4.75 13.04 -17.63
CA SER A 292 4.20 12.80 -18.96
C SER A 292 2.81 13.41 -19.12
N MET A 293 1.95 13.27 -18.11
CA MET A 293 0.58 13.77 -18.14
C MET A 293 0.54 15.31 -18.09
N THR A 294 1.32 15.93 -17.20
CA THR A 294 1.42 17.39 -17.10
C THR A 294 1.90 17.99 -18.43
N GLN A 295 2.87 17.37 -19.08
CA GLN A 295 3.37 17.82 -20.39
C GLN A 295 2.31 17.71 -21.48
N GLN A 296 1.48 16.68 -21.46
CA GLN A 296 0.36 16.52 -22.43
C GLN A 296 -0.76 17.53 -22.21
N LEU A 297 -1.12 17.77 -20.93
CA LEU A 297 -2.19 18.69 -20.59
C LEU A 297 -1.80 20.16 -20.75
N GLN A 298 -0.56 20.54 -20.44
CA GLN A 298 -0.09 21.91 -20.32
C GLN A 298 1.38 22.06 -20.82
N PRO A 299 1.64 21.90 -22.15
CA PRO A 299 3.01 21.87 -22.68
C PRO A 299 3.79 23.19 -22.51
N GLU A 300 3.08 24.32 -22.32
CA GLU A 300 3.67 25.67 -22.19
C GLU A 300 3.95 26.09 -20.75
N LYS A 301 3.59 25.25 -19.75
CA LYS A 301 3.75 25.57 -18.34
C LYS A 301 5.01 24.95 -17.72
N LEU A 302 5.16 25.17 -16.40
CA LEU A 302 6.28 24.62 -15.64
C LEU A 302 6.32 23.10 -15.73
N HIS A 303 7.46 22.57 -16.16
CA HIS A 303 7.68 21.13 -16.24
C HIS A 303 7.96 20.53 -14.87
N VAL A 304 7.52 19.29 -14.71
CA VAL A 304 7.86 18.47 -13.56
C VAL A 304 9.36 18.16 -13.56
N ARG A 305 10.06 18.61 -12.53
CA ARG A 305 11.44 18.24 -12.22
C ARG A 305 11.39 17.34 -11.00
N ALA A 306 11.37 16.04 -11.25
CA ALA A 306 11.15 15.05 -10.21
C ALA A 306 12.45 14.62 -9.52
N GLU A 307 12.37 14.44 -8.20
CA GLU A 307 13.35 13.72 -7.40
C GLU A 307 12.68 12.56 -6.68
N GLN A 308 13.32 11.39 -6.63
CA GLN A 308 12.78 10.18 -6.05
C GLN A 308 13.67 9.68 -4.93
N ALA A 309 13.03 9.11 -3.88
CA ALA A 309 13.72 8.42 -2.81
C ALA A 309 13.03 7.08 -2.50
N GLU A 310 13.84 6.06 -2.21
CA GLU A 310 13.38 4.72 -1.92
C GLU A 310 14.00 4.17 -0.64
N GLY A 311 13.15 3.56 0.20
CA GLY A 311 13.51 3.17 1.56
C GLY A 311 13.40 4.34 2.55
N ALA A 312 13.05 4.03 3.80
CA ALA A 312 12.76 5.05 4.82
C ALA A 312 13.91 6.05 5.02
N LYS A 313 15.15 5.56 5.04
CA LYS A 313 16.33 6.41 5.27
C LYS A 313 16.53 7.42 4.15
N ALA A 314 16.52 6.99 2.88
CA ALA A 314 16.68 7.89 1.74
C ALA A 314 15.52 8.90 1.64
N CYS A 315 14.29 8.50 1.97
CA CYS A 315 13.15 9.42 2.06
C CYS A 315 13.40 10.51 3.11
N MET A 316 13.91 10.16 4.29
CA MET A 316 14.25 11.14 5.34
C MET A 316 15.37 12.09 4.88
N GLU A 317 16.41 11.59 4.20
CA GLU A 317 17.49 12.39 3.65
C GLU A 317 16.98 13.37 2.57
N MET A 318 16.10 12.92 1.68
CA MET A 318 15.44 13.79 0.70
C MET A 318 14.63 14.90 1.39
N ILE A 319 13.83 14.57 2.40
CA ILE A 319 13.06 15.56 3.18
C ILE A 319 13.98 16.61 3.81
N GLN A 320 15.14 16.21 4.36
CA GLN A 320 16.09 17.17 4.94
C GLN A 320 16.64 18.14 3.88
N ARG A 321 16.91 17.68 2.65
CA ARG A 321 17.33 18.55 1.53
C ARG A 321 16.24 19.52 1.11
N ILE A 322 14.98 19.04 1.01
CA ILE A 322 13.81 19.90 0.75
C ILE A 322 13.72 21.02 1.78
N LYS A 323 13.80 20.69 3.08
CA LYS A 323 13.72 21.67 4.18
C LYS A 323 14.83 22.71 4.17
N LYS A 324 16.02 22.35 3.66
CA LYS A 324 17.16 23.26 3.52
C LYS A 324 17.17 24.04 2.23
N GLY A 325 16.27 23.74 1.29
CA GLY A 325 16.30 24.31 -0.06
C GLY A 325 17.50 23.83 -0.90
N GLU A 326 18.00 22.63 -0.63
CA GLU A 326 19.17 22.03 -1.31
C GLU A 326 18.73 21.14 -2.49
N THR A 327 17.73 21.58 -3.27
CA THR A 327 17.23 20.84 -4.44
C THR A 327 16.56 21.79 -5.42
N ASP A 328 16.69 21.49 -6.70
CA ASP A 328 16.02 22.21 -7.80
C ASP A 328 14.73 21.50 -8.27
N ALA A 329 14.39 20.36 -7.65
CA ALA A 329 13.18 19.61 -7.97
C ALA A 329 11.93 20.36 -7.46
N ASN A 330 10.80 20.15 -8.16
CA ASN A 330 9.51 20.68 -7.79
C ASN A 330 8.44 19.58 -7.58
N PHE A 331 8.84 18.31 -7.70
CA PHE A 331 8.00 17.15 -7.46
C PHE A 331 8.81 16.03 -6.79
N PHE A 332 8.35 15.55 -5.64
CA PHE A 332 9.12 14.60 -4.84
C PHE A 332 8.35 13.31 -4.62
N GLU A 333 8.88 12.20 -5.10
CA GLU A 333 8.33 10.88 -4.93
C GLU A 333 9.06 10.11 -3.83
N GLY A 334 8.34 9.76 -2.75
CA GLY A 334 8.85 8.93 -1.66
C GLY A 334 8.24 7.54 -1.65
N MET A 335 9.08 6.50 -1.68
CA MET A 335 8.67 5.11 -1.54
C MET A 335 9.30 4.49 -0.29
N GLY A 336 8.48 3.96 0.62
CA GLY A 336 8.97 3.36 1.87
C GLY A 336 9.81 2.10 1.70
N CYS A 337 9.75 1.45 0.53
CA CYS A 337 10.52 0.26 0.18
C CYS A 337 11.55 0.57 -0.92
N VAL A 338 12.71 -0.07 -0.87
CA VAL A 338 13.71 0.01 -1.94
C VAL A 338 13.14 -0.65 -3.21
N GLY A 339 13.21 0.04 -4.34
CA GLY A 339 12.58 -0.36 -5.60
C GLY A 339 11.09 -0.02 -5.73
N GLY A 340 10.46 0.56 -4.70
CA GLY A 340 9.02 0.78 -4.66
C GLY A 340 8.25 -0.49 -4.27
N CYS A 341 7.03 -0.65 -4.80
CA CYS A 341 6.17 -1.80 -4.46
C CYS A 341 6.73 -3.14 -4.93
N VAL A 342 7.52 -3.18 -6.01
CA VAL A 342 8.19 -4.41 -6.48
C VAL A 342 9.28 -4.91 -5.51
N GLY A 343 9.78 -4.04 -4.64
CA GLY A 343 10.68 -4.39 -3.53
C GLY A 343 9.96 -4.48 -2.18
N GLY A 344 8.64 -4.54 -2.18
CA GLY A 344 7.83 -4.61 -0.97
C GLY A 344 8.11 -5.89 -0.15
N PRO A 345 7.92 -5.85 1.18
CA PRO A 345 8.35 -6.93 2.08
C PRO A 345 7.56 -8.23 1.90
N LYS A 346 6.45 -8.21 1.18
CA LYS A 346 5.60 -9.38 0.92
C LYS A 346 5.54 -9.78 -0.56
N THR A 347 6.53 -9.36 -1.35
CA THR A 347 6.74 -9.87 -2.71
C THR A 347 7.16 -11.34 -2.68
N LEU A 348 6.93 -12.03 -3.79
CA LEU A 348 7.32 -13.44 -4.00
C LEU A 348 8.58 -13.55 -4.87
N ARG A 349 8.99 -12.43 -5.49
CA ARG A 349 10.19 -12.32 -6.31
C ARG A 349 11.17 -11.29 -5.77
N LYS A 350 12.41 -11.39 -6.19
CA LYS A 350 13.41 -10.36 -5.93
C LYS A 350 13.02 -9.05 -6.63
N GLN A 351 13.48 -7.93 -6.08
CA GLN A 351 13.15 -6.61 -6.54
C GLN A 351 13.44 -6.41 -8.04
N GLU A 352 14.63 -6.80 -8.50
CA GLU A 352 15.07 -6.61 -9.89
C GLU A 352 14.21 -7.42 -10.87
N GLU A 353 13.89 -8.66 -10.52
CA GLU A 353 13.01 -9.53 -11.31
C GLU A 353 11.59 -8.97 -11.35
N GLY A 354 11.06 -8.54 -10.19
CA GLY A 354 9.74 -7.92 -10.09
C GLY A 354 9.65 -6.63 -10.91
N ARG A 355 10.70 -5.81 -10.90
CA ARG A 355 10.79 -4.59 -11.72
C ARG A 355 10.75 -4.93 -13.20
N ALA A 356 11.56 -5.88 -13.65
CA ALA A 356 11.58 -6.29 -15.05
C ALA A 356 10.21 -6.82 -15.51
N CYS A 357 9.54 -7.64 -14.68
CA CYS A 357 8.19 -8.12 -14.97
C CYS A 357 7.18 -6.96 -15.13
N VAL A 358 7.20 -5.99 -14.23
CA VAL A 358 6.30 -4.83 -14.28
C VAL A 358 6.59 -3.93 -15.48
N ASP A 359 7.86 -3.65 -15.76
CA ASP A 359 8.25 -2.81 -16.90
C ASP A 359 7.80 -3.47 -18.22
N ASN A 360 8.02 -4.78 -18.39
CA ASN A 360 7.55 -5.54 -19.57
C ASN A 360 6.03 -5.51 -19.68
N TYR A 361 5.31 -5.81 -18.60
CA TYR A 361 3.85 -5.78 -18.59
C TYR A 361 3.28 -4.38 -18.86
N ALA A 362 3.97 -3.34 -18.43
CA ALA A 362 3.61 -1.96 -18.74
C ALA A 362 3.79 -1.66 -20.23
N GLU A 363 4.89 -2.11 -20.86
CA GLU A 363 5.13 -1.91 -22.29
C GLU A 363 4.15 -2.66 -23.19
N GLU A 364 3.58 -3.78 -22.73
CA GLU A 364 2.54 -4.55 -23.42
C GLU A 364 1.19 -3.83 -23.42
N SER A 365 0.97 -2.81 -22.60
CA SER A 365 -0.29 -2.08 -22.56
C SER A 365 -0.61 -1.41 -23.91
N LEU A 366 -1.84 -1.56 -24.36
CA LEU A 366 -2.35 -0.89 -25.56
C LEU A 366 -2.38 0.64 -25.41
N TYR A 367 -2.47 1.13 -24.19
CA TYR A 367 -2.58 2.55 -23.85
C TYR A 367 -1.32 3.02 -23.12
N LYS A 368 -0.71 4.11 -23.58
CA LYS A 368 0.50 4.64 -22.95
C LYS A 368 0.17 5.56 -21.78
N THR A 369 -0.90 6.32 -21.88
CA THR A 369 -1.31 7.33 -20.92
C THR A 369 -2.78 7.16 -20.50
N PRO A 370 -3.17 7.75 -19.35
CA PRO A 370 -4.56 7.78 -18.90
C PRO A 370 -5.54 8.39 -19.90
N LEU A 371 -5.11 9.42 -20.66
CA LEU A 371 -5.98 10.08 -21.65
C LEU A 371 -6.32 9.18 -22.84
N GLU A 372 -5.41 8.28 -23.22
CA GLU A 372 -5.63 7.32 -24.31
C GLU A 372 -6.52 6.15 -23.86
N ASN A 373 -6.64 5.95 -22.55
CA ASN A 373 -7.30 4.78 -21.97
C ASN A 373 -8.84 4.95 -21.93
N PRO A 374 -9.61 4.22 -22.77
CA PRO A 374 -11.07 4.33 -22.80
C PRO A 374 -11.73 3.83 -21.50
N TYR A 375 -11.07 2.96 -20.75
CA TYR A 375 -11.60 2.49 -19.46
C TYR A 375 -11.55 3.59 -18.40
N VAL A 376 -10.54 4.46 -18.41
CA VAL A 376 -10.50 5.66 -17.57
C VAL A 376 -11.70 6.54 -17.85
N ARG A 377 -11.94 6.88 -19.13
CA ARG A 377 -13.09 7.70 -19.53
C ARG A 377 -14.40 7.07 -19.09
N LYS A 378 -14.58 5.78 -19.35
CA LYS A 378 -15.80 5.06 -18.98
C LYS A 378 -16.05 5.11 -17.47
N ILE A 379 -15.02 4.92 -16.64
CA ILE A 379 -15.16 4.99 -15.19
C ILE A 379 -15.55 6.40 -14.75
N LEU A 380 -14.90 7.43 -15.29
CA LEU A 380 -15.24 8.82 -14.96
C LEU A 380 -16.69 9.14 -15.34
N GLU A 381 -17.17 8.69 -16.50
CA GLU A 381 -18.56 8.82 -16.91
C GLU A 381 -19.52 8.08 -15.95
N GLU A 382 -19.23 6.83 -15.58
CA GLU A 382 -20.03 6.04 -14.62
C GLU A 382 -20.08 6.67 -13.22
N LEU A 383 -19.03 7.39 -12.84
CA LEU A 383 -18.94 8.13 -11.58
C LEU A 383 -19.61 9.51 -11.67
N GLY A 384 -19.95 9.99 -12.87
CA GLY A 384 -20.48 11.33 -13.12
C GLY A 384 -19.43 12.43 -13.04
N LEU A 385 -18.16 12.09 -13.27
CA LEU A 385 -17.02 13.02 -13.26
C LEU A 385 -16.73 13.49 -14.68
N GLY A 386 -17.43 14.54 -15.12
CA GLY A 386 -17.37 15.07 -16.49
C GLY A 386 -16.52 16.32 -16.66
N THR A 387 -16.12 16.96 -15.55
CA THR A 387 -15.31 18.18 -15.55
C THR A 387 -14.03 18.02 -14.75
N ILE A 388 -13.08 18.94 -14.95
CA ILE A 388 -11.82 18.99 -14.20
C ILE A 388 -12.09 19.27 -12.72
N GLU A 389 -13.00 20.17 -12.42
CA GLU A 389 -13.40 20.53 -11.07
C GLU A 389 -13.97 19.31 -10.34
N GLU A 390 -14.87 18.57 -10.98
CA GLU A 390 -15.44 17.34 -10.42
C GLU A 390 -14.36 16.29 -10.17
N LEU A 391 -13.39 16.12 -11.07
CA LEU A 391 -12.28 15.17 -10.88
C LEU A 391 -11.38 15.56 -9.70
N ILE A 392 -11.16 16.85 -9.50
CA ILE A 392 -10.29 17.36 -8.42
C ILE A 392 -11.01 17.27 -7.07
N GLU A 393 -12.29 17.62 -6.99
CA GLU A 393 -13.02 17.88 -5.74
C GLU A 393 -13.95 16.72 -5.31
N ASP A 394 -14.11 15.66 -6.14
CA ASP A 394 -15.04 14.57 -5.77
C ASP A 394 -14.51 13.78 -4.55
N PRO A 395 -15.33 13.64 -3.50
CA PRO A 395 -14.97 12.92 -2.27
C PRO A 395 -14.51 11.49 -2.48
N ILE A 396 -14.82 10.85 -3.63
CA ILE A 396 -14.36 9.50 -3.94
C ILE A 396 -12.84 9.43 -4.12
N LEU A 397 -12.23 10.52 -4.60
CA LEU A 397 -10.79 10.65 -4.85
C LEU A 397 -10.05 11.46 -3.78
N GLU A 398 -10.77 12.05 -2.84
CA GLU A 398 -10.19 12.89 -1.80
C GLU A 398 -10.12 12.21 -0.43
N ARG A 399 -9.17 12.67 0.39
CA ARG A 399 -9.10 12.35 1.81
C ARG A 399 -8.75 13.57 2.64
N ASP A 400 -9.24 13.57 3.87
CA ASP A 400 -9.00 14.61 4.85
C ASP A 400 -7.92 14.18 5.85
N PHE A 401 -6.71 14.68 5.68
CA PHE A 401 -5.59 14.41 6.58
C PHE A 401 -5.68 15.13 7.93
N SER A 402 -6.61 16.08 8.11
CA SER A 402 -6.76 16.86 9.36
C SER A 402 -7.40 16.06 10.50
N LYS A 403 -8.13 14.99 10.17
CA LYS A 403 -8.87 14.16 11.13
C LYS A 403 -7.98 13.19 11.89
N LYS A 404 -6.98 13.69 12.61
CA LYS A 404 -6.19 12.89 13.54
C LYS A 404 -6.57 13.25 14.96
N ASP A 405 -7.19 12.32 15.70
CA ASP A 405 -7.38 12.47 17.14
C ASP A 405 -6.03 12.33 17.85
N ARG A 406 -5.36 13.45 18.07
CA ARG A 406 -4.06 13.53 18.75
C ARG A 406 -4.15 13.32 20.26
N SER A 407 -5.35 13.26 20.83
CA SER A 407 -5.55 13.14 22.28
C SER A 407 -5.02 11.80 22.84
N LYS A 408 -4.73 10.84 21.97
CA LYS A 408 -4.23 9.50 22.32
C LYS A 408 -2.76 9.26 22.04
N CYS A 409 -2.04 10.21 21.43
CA CYS A 409 -0.60 10.10 21.23
C CYS A 409 0.12 10.40 22.57
N ASN A 410 0.72 9.38 23.16
CA ASN A 410 1.61 9.51 24.34
C ASN A 410 2.93 10.21 23.92
N LEU A 411 2.86 11.50 23.57
CA LEU A 411 4.02 12.35 23.26
C LEU A 411 4.90 12.65 24.48
N GLY A 412 4.60 12.03 25.63
CA GLY A 412 5.26 12.30 26.92
C GLY A 412 6.45 11.42 27.28
N ARG A 413 6.91 10.48 26.43
CA ARG A 413 7.87 9.45 26.89
C ARG A 413 9.32 9.58 26.39
N ARG A 414 9.68 10.63 25.62
CA ARG A 414 11.08 10.88 25.24
C ARG A 414 11.60 12.30 25.56
N LEU A 415 11.14 12.91 26.66
CA LEU A 415 11.76 14.10 27.23
C LEU A 415 12.16 13.83 28.70
N LEU A 416 12.93 12.79 28.95
CA LEU A 416 13.74 12.65 30.14
C LEU A 416 15.02 11.88 29.78
#